data_6c967969e911bb6047ee7cadafab5aa5
#
_entry.id   6c967969e911bb6047ee7cadafab5aa5
#
_cell.length_a   1.000
_cell.length_b   1.000
_cell.length_c   1.000
_cell.angle_alpha   90.00
_cell.angle_beta   90.00
_cell.angle_gamma   90.00
#
_symmetry.space_group_name_H-M   'P 1'
#
loop_
_entity.id
_entity.type
_entity.pdbx_description
1 polymer ?
#
loop_
_entity_poly.entity_id
_entity_poly.type
_entity_poly.pdbx_seq_one_letter_code
_entity_poly.pdbx_strand_id
1 'polypeptide(L)'
;MLEAGLGVVQDEVARAELRSVSHAVAAAAFERWLSKRTADDNRVEHEFVVFGAAMRIGEAAQLPLNGMLAVVCATFLHDTYPIQRITERMIRDAAQSDPALAADLMQRKAAQRTHHMQMGARNAGQLLRALSLVSDGIREHCEAIISSHDCWKLGNPHPLSCDPAAVVCFESDALWPLHPLGVLADLERPDESGAVRDVNDPAEWRRQVRNNLQTLSEYRSNWDGTDERFQDEHTIFRTAEGYRLYREWAGLWGL
;
A
#
# COMPACT_ATOMS: atom_id res chain seq x y z
N MET A 1 -4.28 11.51 -13.17
CA MET A 1 -4.51 10.27 -12.40
C MET A 1 -5.70 10.41 -11.45
N LEU A 2 -5.78 11.45 -10.61
CA LEU A 2 -6.87 11.63 -9.64
C LEU A 2 -8.25 11.67 -10.31
N GLU A 3 -8.45 12.50 -11.34
CA GLU A 3 -9.71 12.59 -12.08
C GLU A 3 -10.09 11.28 -12.79
N ALA A 4 -9.10 10.52 -13.26
CA ALA A 4 -9.36 9.21 -13.86
C ALA A 4 -9.89 8.19 -12.83
N GLY A 5 -9.36 8.21 -11.61
CA GLY A 5 -9.87 7.37 -10.52
C GLY A 5 -11.30 7.76 -10.11
N LEU A 6 -11.59 9.05 -10.01
CA LEU A 6 -12.94 9.54 -9.67
C LEU A 6 -13.98 9.30 -10.78
N GLY A 7 -13.52 9.16 -12.03
CA GLY A 7 -14.41 8.94 -13.19
C GLY A 7 -15.22 7.66 -13.14
N VAL A 8 -14.84 6.69 -12.30
CA VAL A 8 -15.61 5.43 -12.14
C VAL A 8 -16.84 5.59 -11.25
N VAL A 9 -16.87 6.60 -10.37
CA VAL A 9 -17.97 6.84 -9.43
C VAL A 9 -19.20 7.36 -10.19
N GLN A 10 -20.31 6.63 -10.13
CA GLN A 10 -21.52 6.93 -10.90
C GLN A 10 -22.34 8.08 -10.28
N ASP A 11 -22.44 8.16 -8.96
CA ASP A 11 -23.17 9.22 -8.26
C ASP A 11 -22.39 10.53 -8.34
N GLU A 12 -22.99 11.56 -8.97
CA GLU A 12 -22.35 12.86 -9.18
C GLU A 12 -22.12 13.64 -7.88
N VAL A 13 -23.02 13.52 -6.90
CA VAL A 13 -22.89 14.21 -5.61
C VAL A 13 -21.76 13.55 -4.81
N ALA A 14 -21.75 12.22 -4.73
CA ALA A 14 -20.67 11.48 -4.10
C ALA A 14 -19.33 11.76 -4.79
N ARG A 15 -19.30 11.81 -6.12
CA ARG A 15 -18.10 12.15 -6.90
C ARG A 15 -17.57 13.54 -6.58
N ALA A 16 -18.45 14.54 -6.45
CA ALA A 16 -18.04 15.91 -6.13
C ALA A 16 -17.43 16.01 -4.72
N GLU A 17 -18.00 15.32 -3.74
CA GLU A 17 -17.47 15.26 -2.38
C GLU A 17 -16.13 14.52 -2.33
N LEU A 18 -16.04 13.35 -2.94
CA LEU A 18 -14.81 12.59 -3.07
C LEU A 18 -13.71 13.39 -3.76
N ARG A 19 -14.05 14.16 -4.81
CA ARG A 19 -13.10 15.04 -5.50
C ARG A 19 -12.53 16.09 -4.56
N SER A 20 -13.41 16.79 -3.80
CA SER A 20 -13.00 17.82 -2.87
C SER A 20 -12.03 17.28 -1.81
N VAL A 21 -12.38 16.17 -1.18
CA VAL A 21 -11.54 15.51 -0.16
C VAL A 21 -10.25 14.99 -0.77
N SER A 22 -10.32 14.30 -1.91
CA SER A 22 -9.14 13.73 -2.58
C SER A 22 -8.09 14.79 -2.94
N HIS A 23 -8.52 15.94 -3.49
CA HIS A 23 -7.59 17.01 -3.83
C HIS A 23 -6.89 17.59 -2.59
N ALA A 24 -7.64 17.85 -1.52
CA ALA A 24 -7.08 18.42 -0.31
C ALA A 24 -6.16 17.45 0.43
N VAL A 25 -6.55 16.17 0.54
CA VAL A 25 -5.74 15.15 1.21
C VAL A 25 -4.49 14.82 0.40
N ALA A 26 -4.62 14.69 -0.93
CA ALA A 26 -3.47 14.45 -1.81
C ALA A 26 -2.46 15.61 -1.75
N ALA A 27 -2.93 16.87 -1.75
CA ALA A 27 -2.04 18.02 -1.62
C ALA A 27 -1.28 18.02 -0.28
N ALA A 28 -1.99 17.76 0.83
CA ALA A 28 -1.38 17.70 2.15
C ALA A 28 -0.42 16.50 2.32
N ALA A 29 -0.75 15.34 1.74
CA ALA A 29 0.13 14.18 1.70
C ALA A 29 1.40 14.49 0.91
N PHE A 30 1.26 15.14 -0.25
CA PHE A 30 2.39 15.51 -1.11
C PHE A 30 3.33 16.51 -0.45
N GLU A 31 2.82 17.55 0.21
CA GLU A 31 3.64 18.50 0.97
C GLU A 31 4.44 17.80 2.07
N ARG A 32 3.77 16.87 2.79
CA ARG A 32 4.43 16.10 3.84
C ARG A 32 5.47 15.14 3.29
N TRP A 33 5.18 14.49 2.16
CA TRP A 33 6.11 13.62 1.45
C TRP A 33 7.35 14.39 1.00
N LEU A 34 7.20 15.57 0.37
CA LEU A 34 8.33 16.42 -0.04
C LEU A 34 9.22 16.83 1.14
N SER A 35 8.63 17.09 2.31
CA SER A 35 9.38 17.53 3.50
C SER A 35 10.16 16.40 4.19
N LYS A 36 9.85 15.14 3.90
CA LYS A 36 10.42 13.97 4.59
C LYS A 36 11.05 12.94 3.67
N ARG A 37 11.10 13.22 2.37
CA ARG A 37 11.59 12.28 1.36
C ARG A 37 12.99 11.80 1.68
N THR A 38 13.16 10.48 1.74
CA THR A 38 14.44 9.79 1.72
C THR A 38 14.62 9.08 0.38
N ALA A 39 15.84 8.64 0.07
CA ALA A 39 16.12 7.91 -1.16
C ALA A 39 15.39 6.55 -1.25
N ASP A 40 14.91 6.05 -0.11
CA ASP A 40 14.27 4.74 0.03
C ASP A 40 12.74 4.82 0.01
N ASP A 41 12.17 6.03 -0.06
CA ASP A 41 10.72 6.21 -0.05
C ASP A 41 10.07 5.72 -1.36
N ASN A 42 8.81 5.30 -1.25
CA ASN A 42 7.99 5.03 -2.42
C ASN A 42 7.89 6.28 -3.29
N ARG A 43 7.70 6.06 -4.59
CA ARG A 43 7.44 7.15 -5.52
C ARG A 43 6.06 7.75 -5.24
N VAL A 44 5.92 9.05 -5.49
CA VAL A 44 4.63 9.75 -5.36
C VAL A 44 3.53 9.11 -6.22
N GLU A 45 3.90 8.44 -7.30
CA GLU A 45 2.97 7.71 -8.17
C GLU A 45 2.29 6.53 -7.44
N HIS A 46 2.90 6.00 -6.39
CA HIS A 46 2.34 4.92 -5.57
C HIS A 46 0.93 5.29 -5.09
N GLU A 47 0.78 6.39 -4.39
CA GLU A 47 -0.51 6.81 -3.83
C GLU A 47 -1.56 7.03 -4.91
N PHE A 48 -1.18 7.56 -6.08
CA PHE A 48 -2.11 7.77 -7.18
C PHE A 48 -2.53 6.48 -7.89
N VAL A 49 -1.64 5.51 -8.00
CA VAL A 49 -1.96 4.18 -8.56
C VAL A 49 -2.86 3.41 -7.59
N VAL A 50 -2.51 3.41 -6.30
CA VAL A 50 -3.31 2.79 -5.24
C VAL A 50 -4.69 3.44 -5.16
N PHE A 51 -4.78 4.77 -5.19
CA PHE A 51 -6.05 5.50 -5.23
C PHE A 51 -6.90 5.09 -6.44
N GLY A 52 -6.32 5.02 -7.65
CA GLY A 52 -7.04 4.63 -8.87
C GLY A 52 -7.63 3.22 -8.78
N ALA A 53 -6.86 2.27 -8.25
CA ALA A 53 -7.33 0.90 -8.00
C ALA A 53 -8.42 0.89 -6.91
N ALA A 54 -8.22 1.62 -5.81
CA ALA A 54 -9.17 1.70 -4.70
C ALA A 54 -10.54 2.25 -5.12
N MET A 55 -10.56 3.29 -5.98
CA MET A 55 -11.83 3.83 -6.49
C MET A 55 -12.59 2.79 -7.33
N ARG A 56 -11.90 2.03 -8.18
CA ARG A 56 -12.51 0.97 -8.99
C ARG A 56 -13.05 -0.16 -8.13
N ILE A 57 -12.26 -0.64 -7.17
CA ILE A 57 -12.64 -1.73 -6.28
C ILE A 57 -13.80 -1.29 -5.37
N GLY A 58 -13.71 -0.09 -4.78
CA GLY A 58 -14.72 0.45 -3.89
C GLY A 58 -16.07 0.68 -4.56
N GLU A 59 -16.08 1.22 -5.79
CA GLU A 59 -17.31 1.41 -6.57
C GLU A 59 -17.93 0.05 -6.93
N ALA A 60 -17.12 -0.91 -7.40
CA ALA A 60 -17.60 -2.25 -7.72
C ALA A 60 -18.12 -3.01 -6.48
N ALA A 61 -17.53 -2.77 -5.31
CA ALA A 61 -17.98 -3.29 -4.03
C ALA A 61 -19.17 -2.52 -3.44
N GLN A 62 -19.63 -1.46 -4.11
CA GLN A 62 -20.73 -0.60 -3.66
C GLN A 62 -20.52 -0.03 -2.26
N LEU A 63 -19.29 0.41 -1.95
CA LEU A 63 -19.01 1.03 -0.67
C LEU A 63 -19.89 2.28 -0.47
N PRO A 64 -20.45 2.48 0.73
CA PRO A 64 -21.14 3.72 1.05
C PRO A 64 -20.15 4.89 1.03
N LEU A 65 -20.65 6.11 0.81
CA LEU A 65 -19.83 7.32 0.68
C LEU A 65 -18.83 7.49 1.84
N ASN A 66 -19.25 7.26 3.09
CA ASN A 66 -18.34 7.35 4.24
C ASN A 66 -17.20 6.33 4.16
N GLY A 67 -17.47 5.12 3.66
CA GLY A 67 -16.45 4.11 3.40
C GLY A 67 -15.49 4.55 2.30
N MET A 68 -16.01 5.10 1.20
CA MET A 68 -15.19 5.65 0.11
C MET A 68 -14.31 6.82 0.58
N LEU A 69 -14.83 7.71 1.43
CA LEU A 69 -14.06 8.82 2.03
C LEU A 69 -12.93 8.30 2.93
N ALA A 70 -13.18 7.26 3.74
CA ALA A 70 -12.15 6.63 4.55
C ALA A 70 -11.06 5.98 3.67
N VAL A 71 -11.45 5.31 2.58
CA VAL A 71 -10.56 4.73 1.58
C VAL A 71 -9.69 5.80 0.92
N VAL A 72 -10.28 6.91 0.46
CA VAL A 72 -9.56 8.05 -0.12
C VAL A 72 -8.48 8.56 0.85
N CYS A 73 -8.88 8.81 2.09
CA CYS A 73 -7.94 9.31 3.10
C CYS A 73 -6.83 8.29 3.37
N ALA A 74 -7.17 7.02 3.52
CA ALA A 74 -6.19 5.97 3.81
C ALA A 74 -5.20 5.78 2.66
N THR A 75 -5.65 5.73 1.41
CA THR A 75 -4.77 5.53 0.25
C THR A 75 -3.74 6.64 0.05
N PHE A 76 -4.06 7.90 0.38
CA PHE A 76 -3.09 8.99 0.31
C PHE A 76 -2.22 9.14 1.56
N LEU A 77 -2.62 8.57 2.70
CA LEU A 77 -1.97 8.85 3.98
C LEU A 77 -1.27 7.64 4.61
N HIS A 78 -1.45 6.40 4.07
CA HIS A 78 -0.88 5.20 4.72
C HIS A 78 0.65 5.23 4.80
N ASP A 79 1.33 5.75 3.80
CA ASP A 79 2.79 5.84 3.71
C ASP A 79 3.36 7.20 4.16
N THR A 80 2.58 8.03 4.89
CA THR A 80 3.07 9.33 5.38
C THR A 80 4.14 9.25 6.47
N TYR A 81 4.41 8.07 6.99
CA TYR A 81 5.54 7.79 7.88
C TYR A 81 6.49 6.79 7.22
N PRO A 82 7.69 7.20 6.80
CA PRO A 82 8.59 6.34 6.03
C PRO A 82 9.11 5.17 6.85
N ILE A 83 9.32 4.02 6.19
CA ILE A 83 10.04 2.89 6.75
C ILE A 83 11.54 3.10 6.46
N GLN A 84 12.37 3.13 7.50
CA GLN A 84 13.82 3.09 7.30
C GLN A 84 14.21 1.70 6.76
N ARG A 85 14.78 1.65 5.57
CA ARG A 85 15.23 0.38 5.00
C ARG A 85 16.46 -0.14 5.74
N ILE A 86 16.29 -1.23 6.48
CA ILE A 86 17.38 -1.97 7.14
C ILE A 86 17.57 -3.27 6.37
N THR A 87 18.68 -3.37 5.61
CA THR A 87 18.99 -4.54 4.77
C THR A 87 19.76 -5.60 5.55
N GLU A 88 19.71 -6.85 5.07
CA GLU A 88 20.53 -7.96 5.61
C GLU A 88 22.03 -7.66 5.48
N ARG A 89 22.41 -6.91 4.44
CA ARG A 89 23.80 -6.45 4.28
C ARG A 89 24.22 -5.53 5.43
N MET A 90 23.40 -4.51 5.77
CA MET A 90 23.70 -3.61 6.89
C MET A 90 23.89 -4.38 8.19
N ILE A 91 23.03 -5.37 8.45
CA ILE A 91 23.13 -6.21 9.66
C ILE A 91 24.42 -7.04 9.63
N ARG A 92 24.75 -7.65 8.51
CA ARG A 92 25.96 -8.46 8.33
C ARG A 92 27.23 -7.63 8.49
N ASP A 93 27.28 -6.45 7.87
CA ASP A 93 28.44 -5.55 7.95
C ASP A 93 28.64 -5.05 9.40
N ALA A 94 27.54 -4.72 10.08
CA ALA A 94 27.57 -4.37 11.49
C ALA A 94 28.07 -5.54 12.36
N ALA A 95 27.63 -6.77 12.10
CA ALA A 95 28.02 -7.95 12.88
C ALA A 95 29.53 -8.22 12.83
N GLN A 96 30.23 -7.78 11.79
CA GLN A 96 31.67 -7.94 11.65
C GLN A 96 32.47 -6.94 12.51
N SER A 97 31.90 -5.77 12.80
CA SER A 97 32.61 -4.66 13.49
C SER A 97 32.01 -4.31 14.85
N ASP A 98 30.69 -4.43 14.98
CA ASP A 98 29.94 -4.08 16.20
C ASP A 98 28.71 -5.00 16.36
N PRO A 99 28.83 -6.11 17.11
CA PRO A 99 27.72 -7.01 17.37
C PRO A 99 26.53 -6.36 18.08
N ALA A 100 26.74 -5.32 18.88
CA ALA A 100 25.66 -4.61 19.56
C ALA A 100 24.82 -3.80 18.55
N LEU A 101 25.47 -3.14 17.59
CA LEU A 101 24.82 -2.45 16.50
C LEU A 101 24.02 -3.44 15.61
N ALA A 102 24.60 -4.62 15.32
CA ALA A 102 23.89 -5.64 14.55
C ALA A 102 22.60 -6.09 15.26
N ALA A 103 22.66 -6.32 16.57
CA ALA A 103 21.48 -6.68 17.37
C ALA A 103 20.42 -5.56 17.37
N ASP A 104 20.82 -4.30 17.52
CA ASP A 104 19.92 -3.13 17.41
C ASP A 104 19.25 -3.05 16.03
N LEU A 105 20.03 -3.20 14.95
CA LEU A 105 19.48 -3.20 13.58
C LEU A 105 18.48 -4.33 13.36
N MET A 106 18.73 -5.53 13.87
CA MET A 106 17.79 -6.65 13.79
C MET A 106 16.48 -6.34 14.54
N GLN A 107 16.57 -5.81 15.75
CA GLN A 107 15.41 -5.43 16.54
C GLN A 107 14.61 -4.32 15.85
N ARG A 108 15.29 -3.30 15.32
CA ARG A 108 14.65 -2.21 14.58
C ARG A 108 13.99 -2.71 13.30
N LYS A 109 14.64 -3.60 12.53
CA LYS A 109 14.06 -4.21 11.34
C LYS A 109 12.77 -4.98 11.66
N ALA A 110 12.74 -5.71 12.76
CA ALA A 110 11.56 -6.44 13.22
C ALA A 110 10.40 -5.51 13.64
N ALA A 111 10.72 -4.39 14.31
CA ALA A 111 9.72 -3.47 14.86
C ALA A 111 9.26 -2.39 13.86
N GLN A 112 10.05 -2.09 12.83
CA GLN A 112 9.84 -0.90 11.99
C GLN A 112 8.47 -0.88 11.29
N ARG A 113 7.95 -2.03 10.85
CA ARG A 113 6.68 -2.11 10.14
C ARG A 113 5.49 -1.80 11.06
N THR A 114 5.50 -2.35 12.27
CA THR A 114 4.50 -2.00 13.28
C THR A 114 4.56 -0.52 13.63
N HIS A 115 5.77 0.02 13.80
CA HIS A 115 5.97 1.43 14.09
C HIS A 115 5.50 2.33 12.94
N HIS A 116 5.79 1.95 11.69
CA HIS A 116 5.31 2.61 10.47
C HIS A 116 3.78 2.72 10.46
N MET A 117 3.07 1.61 10.63
CA MET A 117 1.61 1.59 10.68
C MET A 117 1.05 2.51 11.76
N GLN A 118 1.58 2.39 12.99
CA GLN A 118 1.10 3.18 14.14
C GLN A 118 1.36 4.69 13.95
N MET A 119 2.56 5.05 13.50
CA MET A 119 2.92 6.45 13.28
C MET A 119 2.24 7.02 12.04
N GLY A 120 2.05 6.21 10.99
CA GLY A 120 1.25 6.58 9.81
C GLY A 120 -0.18 6.92 10.19
N ALA A 121 -0.84 6.06 10.94
CA ALA A 121 -2.20 6.28 11.44
C ALA A 121 -2.30 7.55 12.30
N ARG A 122 -1.39 7.74 13.25
CA ARG A 122 -1.34 8.94 14.09
C ARG A 122 -1.14 10.22 13.27
N ASN A 123 -0.25 10.17 12.29
CA ASN A 123 0.02 11.29 11.39
C ASN A 123 -1.20 11.63 10.54
N ALA A 124 -1.86 10.60 9.99
CA ALA A 124 -3.08 10.76 9.21
C ALA A 124 -4.20 11.40 10.03
N GLY A 125 -4.43 10.91 11.25
CA GLY A 125 -5.43 11.46 12.15
C GLY A 125 -5.17 12.93 12.53
N GLN A 126 -3.92 13.29 12.78
CA GLN A 126 -3.54 14.68 13.05
C GLN A 126 -3.79 15.58 11.83
N LEU A 127 -3.43 15.12 10.63
CA LEU A 127 -3.61 15.86 9.39
C LEU A 127 -5.09 16.04 9.07
N LEU A 128 -5.88 14.97 9.10
CA LEU A 128 -7.32 15.02 8.83
C LEU A 128 -8.07 15.92 9.82
N ARG A 129 -7.65 15.92 11.10
CA ARG A 129 -8.20 16.85 12.10
C ARG A 129 -7.87 18.30 11.77
N ALA A 130 -6.64 18.57 11.34
CA ALA A 130 -6.23 19.93 10.96
C ALA A 130 -6.94 20.45 9.71
N LEU A 131 -7.21 19.56 8.75
CA LEU A 131 -7.91 19.89 7.51
C LEU A 131 -9.44 20.07 7.72
N SER A 132 -10.01 19.44 8.74
CA SER A 132 -11.46 19.49 9.06
C SER A 132 -12.36 19.12 7.86
N LEU A 133 -11.91 18.21 6.99
CA LEU A 133 -12.58 17.85 5.73
C LEU A 133 -13.56 16.68 5.88
N VAL A 134 -13.37 15.87 6.90
CA VAL A 134 -14.16 14.66 7.14
C VAL A 134 -14.62 14.60 8.60
N SER A 135 -15.70 13.86 8.86
CA SER A 135 -16.19 13.64 10.21
C SER A 135 -15.21 12.84 11.07
N ASP A 136 -15.37 12.92 12.38
CA ASP A 136 -14.55 12.14 13.32
C ASP A 136 -14.64 10.65 13.05
N GLY A 137 -15.83 10.11 12.73
CA GLY A 137 -16.01 8.71 12.41
C GLY A 137 -15.23 8.26 11.16
N ILE A 138 -15.18 9.09 10.10
CA ILE A 138 -14.38 8.81 8.90
C ILE A 138 -12.89 8.87 9.23
N ARG A 139 -12.46 9.85 10.03
CA ARG A 139 -11.06 9.96 10.47
C ARG A 139 -10.63 8.74 11.27
N GLU A 140 -11.40 8.33 12.27
CA GLU A 140 -11.12 7.17 13.11
C GLU A 140 -11.07 5.88 12.28
N HIS A 141 -11.98 5.74 11.31
CA HIS A 141 -11.97 4.62 10.38
C HIS A 141 -10.69 4.60 9.51
N CYS A 142 -10.28 5.75 8.96
CA CYS A 142 -9.02 5.90 8.23
C CYS A 142 -7.81 5.52 9.11
N GLU A 143 -7.75 6.03 10.35
CA GLU A 143 -6.69 5.69 11.30
C GLU A 143 -6.62 4.17 11.57
N ALA A 144 -7.78 3.51 11.73
CA ALA A 144 -7.87 2.06 11.93
C ALA A 144 -7.34 1.29 10.70
N ILE A 145 -7.72 1.69 9.49
CA ILE A 145 -7.23 1.08 8.24
C ILE A 145 -5.71 1.22 8.15
N ILE A 146 -5.16 2.42 8.35
CA ILE A 146 -3.72 2.67 8.24
C ILE A 146 -2.95 1.91 9.32
N SER A 147 -3.48 1.82 10.55
CA SER A 147 -2.81 1.10 11.64
C SER A 147 -2.67 -0.41 11.41
N SER A 148 -3.32 -0.95 10.38
CA SER A 148 -3.36 -2.39 10.11
C SER A 148 -2.97 -2.76 8.68
N HIS A 149 -2.73 -1.80 7.78
CA HIS A 149 -2.58 -2.05 6.33
C HIS A 149 -1.47 -3.06 5.98
N ASP A 150 -0.41 -3.13 6.78
CA ASP A 150 0.73 -4.03 6.58
C ASP A 150 0.78 -5.24 7.53
N CYS A 151 -0.29 -5.49 8.32
CA CYS A 151 -0.34 -6.62 9.26
C CYS A 151 -0.07 -7.97 8.58
N TRP A 152 -0.56 -8.17 7.37
CA TRP A 152 -0.36 -9.37 6.57
C TRP A 152 1.13 -9.64 6.25
N LYS A 153 1.95 -8.61 6.07
CA LYS A 153 3.40 -8.72 5.88
C LYS A 153 4.14 -9.13 7.15
N LEU A 154 3.49 -9.07 8.32
CA LEU A 154 4.02 -9.51 9.62
C LEU A 154 3.65 -10.95 9.97
N GLY A 155 2.92 -11.64 9.10
CA GLY A 155 2.42 -12.98 9.39
C GLY A 155 1.20 -13.01 10.32
N ASN A 156 0.57 -11.86 10.55
CA ASN A 156 -0.61 -11.75 11.40
C ASN A 156 -1.89 -11.69 10.57
N PRO A 157 -3.00 -12.28 11.04
CA PRO A 157 -4.31 -12.05 10.44
C PRO A 157 -4.64 -10.56 10.40
N HIS A 158 -5.27 -10.10 9.31
CA HIS A 158 -5.65 -8.70 9.20
C HIS A 158 -6.83 -8.40 10.14
N PRO A 159 -6.68 -7.48 11.11
CA PRO A 159 -7.68 -7.27 12.15
C PRO A 159 -9.00 -6.70 11.60
N LEU A 160 -8.97 -6.07 10.42
CA LEU A 160 -10.14 -5.53 9.74
C LEU A 160 -10.53 -6.35 8.50
N SER A 161 -10.29 -7.67 8.51
CA SER A 161 -10.56 -8.54 7.37
C SER A 161 -12.04 -8.59 6.94
N CYS A 162 -12.97 -8.25 7.84
CA CYS A 162 -14.40 -8.15 7.55
C CYS A 162 -14.86 -6.72 7.20
N ASP A 163 -13.99 -5.72 7.24
CA ASP A 163 -14.30 -4.34 6.90
C ASP A 163 -14.10 -4.12 5.38
N PRO A 164 -15.17 -3.84 4.62
CA PRO A 164 -15.06 -3.70 3.18
C PRO A 164 -14.12 -2.55 2.76
N ALA A 165 -14.05 -1.44 3.50
CA ALA A 165 -13.16 -0.33 3.18
C ALA A 165 -11.69 -0.69 3.44
N ALA A 166 -11.39 -1.42 4.51
CA ALA A 166 -10.05 -1.93 4.77
C ALA A 166 -9.62 -2.95 3.71
N VAL A 167 -10.54 -3.83 3.26
CA VAL A 167 -10.27 -4.77 2.15
C VAL A 167 -9.92 -4.01 0.88
N VAL A 168 -10.67 -2.98 0.52
CA VAL A 168 -10.39 -2.15 -0.67
C VAL A 168 -9.00 -1.50 -0.57
N CYS A 169 -8.65 -0.90 0.56
CA CYS A 169 -7.34 -0.29 0.77
C CYS A 169 -6.22 -1.33 0.66
N PHE A 170 -6.39 -2.48 1.31
CA PHE A 170 -5.43 -3.57 1.27
C PHE A 170 -5.21 -4.10 -0.15
N GLU A 171 -6.27 -4.42 -0.87
CA GLU A 171 -6.16 -4.97 -2.23
C GLU A 171 -5.54 -3.96 -3.20
N SER A 172 -5.90 -2.68 -3.08
CA SER A 172 -5.35 -1.64 -3.94
C SER A 172 -3.85 -1.42 -3.70
N ASP A 173 -3.38 -1.45 -2.45
CA ASP A 173 -1.95 -1.38 -2.12
C ASP A 173 -1.20 -2.64 -2.60
N ALA A 174 -1.79 -3.82 -2.40
CA ALA A 174 -1.22 -5.09 -2.84
C ALA A 174 -1.09 -5.22 -4.37
N LEU A 175 -1.81 -4.42 -5.16
CA LEU A 175 -1.67 -4.35 -6.61
C LEU A 175 -0.43 -3.56 -7.05
N TRP A 176 0.08 -2.64 -6.24
CA TRP A 176 1.21 -1.78 -6.61
C TRP A 176 2.43 -2.53 -7.16
N PRO A 177 2.91 -3.63 -6.53
CA PRO A 177 4.06 -4.37 -7.04
C PRO A 177 3.86 -4.99 -8.43
N LEU A 178 2.63 -5.06 -8.95
CA LEU A 178 2.32 -5.57 -10.29
C LEU A 178 2.18 -4.47 -11.33
N HIS A 179 1.96 -3.24 -10.89
CA HIS A 179 1.90 -2.08 -11.77
C HIS A 179 3.28 -1.74 -12.35
N PRO A 180 3.41 -1.35 -13.64
CA PRO A 180 4.71 -1.05 -14.24
C PRO A 180 5.58 -0.06 -13.45
N LEU A 181 4.96 0.98 -12.86
CA LEU A 181 5.69 1.92 -12.01
C LEU A 181 6.16 1.30 -10.69
N GLY A 182 5.41 0.35 -10.14
CA GLY A 182 5.79 -0.39 -8.94
C GLY A 182 6.96 -1.33 -9.21
N VAL A 183 6.89 -2.06 -10.32
CA VAL A 183 8.00 -2.93 -10.77
C VAL A 183 9.26 -2.09 -11.01
N LEU A 184 9.13 -0.94 -11.67
CA LEU A 184 10.25 -0.02 -11.88
C LEU A 184 10.83 0.48 -10.56
N ALA A 185 9.98 0.89 -9.61
CA ALA A 185 10.43 1.32 -8.29
C ALA A 185 11.20 0.22 -7.55
N ASP A 186 10.74 -1.03 -7.66
CA ASP A 186 11.44 -2.17 -7.08
C ASP A 186 12.78 -2.46 -7.78
N LEU A 187 12.86 -2.31 -9.09
CA LEU A 187 14.11 -2.50 -9.84
C LEU A 187 15.15 -1.42 -9.54
N GLU A 188 14.75 -0.18 -9.36
CA GLU A 188 15.64 0.94 -9.03
C GLU A 188 16.20 0.84 -7.60
N ARG A 189 15.55 0.10 -6.71
CA ARG A 189 16.08 -0.15 -5.36
C ARG A 189 17.18 -1.19 -5.42
N PRO A 190 18.33 -0.95 -4.75
CA PRO A 190 19.31 -2.02 -4.54
C PRO A 190 18.65 -3.23 -3.86
N ASP A 191 19.02 -4.43 -4.25
CA ASP A 191 18.56 -5.64 -3.58
C ASP A 191 19.16 -5.80 -2.16
N GLU A 192 18.85 -6.89 -1.46
CA GLU A 192 19.37 -7.16 -0.12
C GLU A 192 20.90 -7.32 -0.09
N SER A 193 21.54 -7.62 -1.24
CA SER A 193 23.00 -7.65 -1.37
C SER A 193 23.61 -6.29 -1.66
N GLY A 194 22.77 -5.29 -2.00
CA GLY A 194 23.15 -3.95 -2.44
C GLY A 194 23.46 -3.88 -3.95
N ALA A 195 23.14 -4.92 -4.72
CA ALA A 195 23.29 -4.91 -6.17
C ALA A 195 22.18 -4.06 -6.82
N VAL A 196 22.57 -3.27 -7.82
CA VAL A 196 21.66 -2.49 -8.66
C VAL A 196 21.28 -3.34 -9.86
N ARG A 197 19.98 -3.37 -10.18
CA ARG A 197 19.44 -4.12 -11.31
C ARG A 197 19.42 -3.27 -12.57
N ASP A 198 19.58 -3.90 -13.74
CA ASP A 198 19.48 -3.18 -15.02
C ASP A 198 18.01 -2.99 -15.40
N VAL A 199 17.52 -1.77 -15.25
CA VAL A 199 16.14 -1.40 -15.60
C VAL A 199 15.87 -1.47 -17.12
N ASN A 200 16.90 -1.61 -17.95
CA ASN A 200 16.76 -1.76 -19.40
C ASN A 200 16.70 -3.23 -19.84
N ASP A 201 16.94 -4.19 -18.92
CA ASP A 201 16.86 -5.61 -19.23
C ASP A 201 15.43 -6.15 -19.00
N PRO A 202 14.69 -6.55 -20.06
CA PRO A 202 13.36 -7.14 -19.92
C PRO A 202 13.33 -8.42 -19.07
N ALA A 203 14.45 -9.13 -18.92
CA ALA A 203 14.53 -10.33 -18.09
C ALA A 203 14.46 -9.95 -16.60
N GLU A 204 15.06 -8.82 -16.20
CA GLU A 204 14.99 -8.30 -14.84
C GLU A 204 13.54 -7.94 -14.46
N TRP A 205 12.81 -7.28 -15.37
CA TRP A 205 11.39 -6.95 -15.16
C TRP A 205 10.57 -8.21 -14.91
N ARG A 206 10.68 -9.23 -15.78
CA ARG A 206 9.95 -10.48 -15.62
C ARG A 206 10.32 -11.22 -14.33
N ARG A 207 11.61 -11.19 -13.95
CA ARG A 207 12.08 -11.78 -12.69
C ARG A 207 11.47 -11.06 -11.50
N GLN A 208 11.46 -9.72 -11.50
CA GLN A 208 10.89 -8.93 -10.42
C GLN A 208 9.39 -9.20 -10.26
N VAL A 209 8.63 -9.23 -11.36
CA VAL A 209 7.18 -9.52 -11.29
C VAL A 209 6.93 -10.93 -10.74
N ARG A 210 7.70 -11.94 -11.14
CA ARG A 210 7.57 -13.29 -10.56
C ARG A 210 7.84 -13.30 -9.06
N ASN A 211 8.86 -12.57 -8.61
CA ASN A 211 9.16 -12.44 -7.18
C ASN A 211 8.00 -11.74 -6.44
N ASN A 212 7.41 -10.71 -7.02
CA ASN A 212 6.28 -10.00 -6.44
C ASN A 212 5.04 -10.90 -6.35
N LEU A 213 4.74 -11.68 -7.41
CA LEU A 213 3.66 -12.66 -7.41
C LEU A 213 3.88 -13.76 -6.36
N GLN A 214 5.10 -14.27 -6.25
CA GLN A 214 5.45 -15.25 -5.22
C GLN A 214 5.26 -14.66 -3.83
N THR A 215 5.71 -13.44 -3.58
CA THR A 215 5.52 -12.74 -2.30
C THR A 215 4.03 -12.60 -1.96
N LEU A 216 3.20 -12.20 -2.91
CA LEU A 216 1.75 -12.11 -2.69
C LEU A 216 1.13 -13.48 -2.35
N SER A 217 1.58 -14.54 -3.01
CA SER A 217 1.16 -15.91 -2.73
C SER A 217 1.56 -16.39 -1.33
N GLU A 218 2.77 -16.08 -0.88
CA GLU A 218 3.26 -16.44 0.46
C GLU A 218 2.46 -15.77 1.58
N TYR A 219 1.94 -14.57 1.34
CA TYR A 219 1.13 -13.84 2.32
C TYR A 219 -0.34 -14.24 2.37
N ARG A 220 -0.82 -15.07 1.46
CA ARG A 220 -2.21 -15.54 1.40
C ARG A 220 -2.71 -16.13 2.73
N SER A 221 -1.88 -16.90 3.42
CA SER A 221 -2.25 -17.54 4.69
C SER A 221 -2.48 -16.56 5.83
N ASN A 222 -1.93 -15.34 5.72
CA ASN A 222 -2.05 -14.29 6.73
C ASN A 222 -3.31 -13.45 6.55
N TRP A 223 -3.97 -13.59 5.42
CA TRP A 223 -5.26 -13.02 5.13
C TRP A 223 -6.30 -14.12 5.35
N ASP A 224 -7.21 -13.94 6.29
CA ASP A 224 -8.23 -14.93 6.64
C ASP A 224 -9.16 -15.23 5.45
N GLY A 225 -8.66 -16.04 4.55
CA GLY A 225 -9.19 -16.28 3.21
C GLY A 225 -9.97 -17.57 3.11
N THR A 226 -11.07 -17.72 3.86
CA THR A 226 -12.01 -18.85 3.71
C THR A 226 -13.07 -18.61 2.62
N ASP A 227 -12.99 -17.51 1.87
CA ASP A 227 -13.95 -17.29 0.80
C ASP A 227 -13.62 -18.19 -0.40
N GLU A 228 -14.32 -19.31 -0.49
CA GLU A 228 -14.18 -20.32 -1.55
C GLU A 228 -14.40 -19.76 -2.96
N ARG A 229 -14.98 -18.57 -3.10
CA ARG A 229 -15.25 -17.93 -4.40
C ARG A 229 -13.97 -17.50 -5.13
N PHE A 230 -12.85 -17.35 -4.42
CA PHE A 230 -11.57 -16.89 -4.97
C PHE A 230 -10.43 -17.86 -4.66
N GLN A 231 -10.71 -19.16 -4.70
CA GLN A 231 -9.74 -20.24 -4.47
C GLN A 231 -8.72 -20.44 -5.60
N ASP A 232 -8.47 -19.43 -6.41
CA ASP A 232 -7.28 -19.46 -7.26
C ASP A 232 -6.06 -19.47 -6.35
N GLU A 233 -5.23 -20.50 -6.45
CA GLU A 233 -4.20 -20.90 -5.49
C GLU A 233 -3.14 -19.83 -5.22
N HIS A 234 -3.19 -18.68 -5.90
CA HIS A 234 -2.11 -17.71 -5.95
C HIS A 234 -2.53 -16.27 -5.61
N THR A 235 -3.72 -16.02 -5.09
CA THR A 235 -4.17 -14.65 -4.85
C THR A 235 -4.66 -14.39 -3.44
N ILE A 236 -4.35 -13.18 -2.93
CA ILE A 236 -4.87 -12.62 -1.68
C ILE A 236 -6.14 -11.77 -1.91
N PHE A 237 -6.54 -11.58 -3.17
CA PHE A 237 -7.67 -10.73 -3.53
C PHE A 237 -9.00 -11.42 -3.27
N ARG A 238 -9.93 -10.70 -2.64
CA ARG A 238 -11.25 -11.17 -2.22
C ARG A 238 -12.39 -10.53 -2.98
N THR A 239 -12.18 -9.30 -3.50
CA THR A 239 -13.17 -8.63 -4.32
C THR A 239 -13.04 -9.08 -5.77
N ALA A 240 -14.16 -9.17 -6.48
CA ALA A 240 -14.17 -9.54 -7.90
C ALA A 240 -13.35 -8.54 -8.74
N GLU A 241 -13.44 -7.24 -8.41
CA GLU A 241 -12.72 -6.20 -9.15
C GLU A 241 -11.22 -6.20 -8.79
N GLY A 242 -10.84 -6.40 -7.53
CA GLY A 242 -9.45 -6.54 -7.12
C GLY A 242 -8.79 -7.72 -7.81
N TYR A 243 -9.47 -8.87 -7.86
CA TYR A 243 -8.98 -10.04 -8.60
C TYR A 243 -8.89 -9.78 -10.11
N ARG A 244 -9.86 -9.06 -10.70
CA ARG A 244 -9.83 -8.68 -12.10
C ARG A 244 -8.63 -7.78 -12.43
N LEU A 245 -8.36 -6.78 -11.59
CA LEU A 245 -7.19 -5.92 -11.71
C LEU A 245 -5.87 -6.69 -11.56
N TYR A 246 -5.82 -7.60 -10.59
CA TYR A 246 -4.67 -8.51 -10.44
C TYR A 246 -4.39 -9.28 -11.74
N ARG A 247 -5.42 -9.89 -12.33
CA ARG A 247 -5.28 -10.63 -13.60
C ARG A 247 -4.89 -9.73 -14.76
N GLU A 248 -5.46 -8.53 -14.84
CA GLU A 248 -5.15 -7.54 -15.86
C GLU A 248 -3.66 -7.12 -15.77
N TRP A 249 -3.19 -6.78 -14.57
CA TRP A 249 -1.82 -6.28 -14.38
C TRP A 249 -0.77 -7.39 -14.46
N ALA A 250 -1.04 -8.57 -13.94
CA ALA A 250 -0.19 -9.74 -14.15
C ALA A 250 -0.09 -10.11 -15.65
N GLY A 251 -1.19 -10.03 -16.39
CA GLY A 251 -1.26 -10.28 -17.83
C GLY A 251 -0.41 -9.32 -18.69
N LEU A 252 -0.14 -8.08 -18.22
CA LEU A 252 0.77 -7.15 -18.90
C LEU A 252 2.19 -7.72 -19.06
N TRP A 253 2.56 -8.66 -18.19
CA TRP A 253 3.89 -9.28 -18.15
C TRP A 253 3.94 -10.64 -18.87
N GLY A 254 2.81 -11.09 -19.43
CA GLY A 254 2.70 -12.38 -20.09
C GLY A 254 2.74 -13.56 -19.11
N LEU A 255 2.21 -13.36 -17.91
CA LEU A 255 2.18 -14.33 -16.80
C LEU A 255 0.73 -14.71 -16.48
#